data_36c714548d0a4ec640a82151c03cdee2
#
_entry.id   36c714548d0a4ec640a82151c03cdee2
#
_cell.length_a   1.000
_cell.length_b   1.000
_cell.length_c   1.000
_cell.angle_alpha   90.00
_cell.angle_beta   90.00
_cell.angle_gamma   90.00
#
_symmetry.space_group_name_H-M   'P 1'
#
loop_
_entity.id
_entity.type
_entity.pdbx_description
1 polymer ?
#
loop_
_entity_poly.entity_id
_entity_poly.type
_entity_poly.pdbx_seq_one_letter_code
_entity_poly.pdbx_strand_id
1 'polypeptide(L)'
;LISKVTGGHLHDYGCTLKAYRREVITGFRLYGEMHRFIPVFAHSVGAKLLEVPVRHHPRRYGVAKYGLERTVKVVLDLFTVKFLLTYSAKPIYLFGGTGIGLIGLSAFLLLFLFIRRVFFQVAVLGSPLFQMGAMFFILGFQSILMGLIAELQVRTYHESQRKPTYTVKERVNVSKE
;
A
#
# COMPACT_ATOMS: atom_id res chain seq x y z
N LEU A 1 -9.19 -12.76 4.08
CA LEU A 1 -8.49 -11.94 3.09
C LEU A 1 -7.64 -10.86 3.79
N ILE A 2 -8.25 -10.01 4.63
CA ILE A 2 -7.58 -8.89 5.32
C ILE A 2 -6.37 -9.39 6.12
N SER A 3 -6.54 -10.42 6.93
CA SER A 3 -5.50 -11.02 7.76
C SER A 3 -4.26 -11.46 6.95
N LYS A 4 -4.47 -12.12 5.79
CA LYS A 4 -3.37 -12.55 4.89
C LYS A 4 -2.60 -11.39 4.25
N VAL A 5 -3.27 -10.28 3.99
CA VAL A 5 -2.68 -9.12 3.30
C VAL A 5 -1.96 -8.18 4.28
N THR A 6 -2.49 -8.03 5.50
CA THR A 6 -1.99 -7.08 6.50
C THR A 6 -1.08 -7.70 7.56
N GLY A 7 -0.90 -9.04 7.55
CA GLY A 7 -0.08 -9.75 8.54
C GLY A 7 -0.69 -9.83 9.94
N GLY A 8 -1.94 -9.40 10.11
CA GLY A 8 -2.66 -9.46 11.38
C GLY A 8 -3.26 -10.84 11.65
N HIS A 9 -3.33 -11.27 12.90
CA HIS A 9 -3.85 -12.58 13.31
C HIS A 9 -5.29 -12.53 13.85
N LEU A 10 -6.13 -11.59 13.40
CA LEU A 10 -7.52 -11.50 13.81
C LEU A 10 -8.44 -12.33 12.89
N HIS A 11 -9.40 -13.01 13.49
CA HIS A 11 -10.41 -13.80 12.78
C HIS A 11 -11.53 -12.92 12.21
N ASP A 12 -11.96 -11.89 12.96
CA ASP A 12 -13.04 -11.00 12.55
C ASP A 12 -12.65 -9.52 12.61
N TYR A 13 -12.49 -8.91 11.43
CA TYR A 13 -12.30 -7.47 11.26
C TYR A 13 -13.63 -6.69 11.13
N GLY A 14 -14.74 -7.41 10.91
CA GLY A 14 -16.06 -6.83 10.66
C GLY A 14 -16.86 -6.50 11.89
N CYS A 15 -16.50 -7.05 13.06
CA CYS A 15 -17.19 -6.81 14.31
C CYS A 15 -17.18 -5.31 14.67
N THR A 16 -18.35 -4.78 15.05
CA THR A 16 -18.50 -3.37 15.47
C THR A 16 -18.08 -3.13 16.90
N LEU A 17 -18.08 -4.17 17.74
CA LEU A 17 -17.66 -4.07 19.15
C LEU A 17 -16.14 -4.11 19.22
N LYS A 18 -15.55 -2.96 19.45
CA LYS A 18 -14.09 -2.78 19.54
C LYS A 18 -13.77 -1.80 20.65
N ALA A 19 -12.81 -2.14 21.50
CA ALA A 19 -12.29 -1.28 22.55
C ALA A 19 -10.81 -1.01 22.32
N TYR A 20 -10.38 0.22 22.48
CA TYR A 20 -9.01 0.67 22.29
C TYR A 20 -8.55 1.54 23.46
N ARG A 21 -7.28 1.42 23.81
CA ARG A 21 -6.66 2.40 24.69
C ARG A 21 -6.49 3.72 23.93
N ARG A 22 -6.72 4.84 24.62
CA ARG A 22 -6.61 6.19 24.04
C ARG A 22 -5.27 6.44 23.36
N GLU A 23 -4.19 6.01 23.97
CA GLU A 23 -2.81 6.15 23.50
C GLU A 23 -2.60 5.52 22.10
N VAL A 24 -3.27 4.40 21.83
CA VAL A 24 -3.20 3.70 20.55
C VAL A 24 -3.91 4.50 19.46
N ILE A 25 -5.10 5.06 19.76
CA ILE A 25 -5.93 5.76 18.76
C ILE A 25 -5.38 7.16 18.44
N THR A 26 -4.78 7.84 19.40
CA THR A 26 -4.22 9.19 19.17
C THR A 26 -2.99 9.18 18.25
N GLY A 27 -2.36 8.04 18.05
CA GLY A 27 -1.16 7.90 17.23
C GLY A 27 -1.38 7.95 15.71
N PHE A 28 -2.62 7.76 15.24
CA PHE A 28 -2.92 7.76 13.81
C PHE A 28 -4.24 8.47 13.49
N ARG A 29 -4.32 9.04 12.28
CA ARG A 29 -5.54 9.66 11.77
C ARG A 29 -6.21 8.73 10.77
N LEU A 30 -7.52 8.53 10.94
CA LEU A 30 -8.34 7.73 10.04
C LEU A 30 -8.98 8.65 9.00
N TYR A 31 -8.98 8.20 7.75
CA TYR A 31 -9.63 8.87 6.63
C TYR A 31 -10.68 7.95 6.00
N GLY A 32 -11.85 8.48 5.68
CA GLY A 32 -12.92 7.74 4.99
C GLY A 32 -13.35 6.46 5.71
N GLU A 33 -13.52 5.38 4.97
CA GLU A 33 -13.99 4.07 5.47
C GLU A 33 -12.92 3.25 6.23
N MET A 34 -11.80 3.87 6.62
CA MET A 34 -10.68 3.18 7.28
C MET A 34 -10.99 2.66 8.69
N HIS A 35 -12.18 2.97 9.24
CA HIS A 35 -12.60 2.48 10.57
C HIS A 35 -12.56 0.94 10.70
N ARG A 36 -12.67 0.19 9.61
CA ARG A 36 -12.53 -1.28 9.61
C ARG A 36 -11.12 -1.75 9.85
N PHE A 37 -10.15 -0.93 9.47
CA PHE A 37 -8.73 -1.28 9.51
C PHE A 37 -8.02 -0.73 10.77
N ILE A 38 -8.77 -0.13 11.72
CA ILE A 38 -8.21 0.32 13.00
C ILE A 38 -7.36 -0.75 13.69
N PRO A 39 -7.77 -2.04 13.77
CA PRO A 39 -6.93 -3.07 14.36
C PRO A 39 -5.59 -3.23 13.65
N VAL A 40 -5.55 -3.06 12.33
CA VAL A 40 -4.32 -3.17 11.54
C VAL A 40 -3.36 -2.02 11.86
N PHE A 41 -3.88 -0.79 11.96
CA PHE A 41 -3.10 0.37 12.37
C PHE A 41 -2.65 0.26 13.83
N ALA A 42 -3.50 -0.23 14.73
CA ALA A 42 -3.13 -0.49 16.11
C ALA A 42 -1.97 -1.49 16.21
N HIS A 43 -2.00 -2.55 15.41
CA HIS A 43 -0.91 -3.53 15.33
C HIS A 43 0.39 -2.90 14.80
N SER A 44 0.32 -2.04 13.79
CA SER A 44 1.51 -1.39 13.21
C SER A 44 2.23 -0.45 14.18
N VAL A 45 1.52 0.12 15.17
CA VAL A 45 2.13 0.90 16.25
C VAL A 45 2.53 0.05 17.46
N GLY A 46 2.50 -1.29 17.34
CA GLY A 46 2.95 -2.23 18.38
C GLY A 46 1.92 -2.54 19.45
N ALA A 47 0.64 -2.23 19.25
CA ALA A 47 -0.42 -2.61 20.19
C ALA A 47 -0.65 -4.13 20.19
N LYS A 48 -0.83 -4.69 21.40
CA LYS A 48 -1.24 -6.09 21.55
C LYS A 48 -2.75 -6.19 21.34
N LEU A 49 -3.18 -7.06 20.45
CA LEU A 49 -4.57 -7.32 20.12
C LEU A 49 -5.05 -8.59 20.82
N LEU A 50 -6.25 -8.54 21.38
CA LEU A 50 -6.94 -9.67 22.01
C LEU A 50 -8.33 -9.79 21.41
N GLU A 51 -8.72 -11.01 21.03
CA GLU A 51 -10.09 -11.33 20.63
C GLU A 51 -10.81 -12.01 21.79
N VAL A 52 -12.00 -11.55 22.10
CA VAL A 52 -12.84 -12.12 23.14
C VAL A 52 -14.16 -12.55 22.49
N PRO A 53 -14.58 -13.81 22.65
CA PRO A 53 -15.84 -14.29 22.11
C PRO A 53 -17.00 -13.56 22.79
N VAL A 54 -17.90 -13.01 21.97
CA VAL A 54 -19.10 -12.30 22.43
C VAL A 54 -20.35 -12.93 21.85
N ARG A 55 -21.47 -12.84 22.58
CA ARG A 55 -22.76 -13.33 22.07
C ARG A 55 -23.23 -12.44 20.93
N HIS A 56 -23.40 -13.01 19.76
CA HIS A 56 -23.97 -12.33 18.60
C HIS A 56 -25.48 -12.52 18.59
N HIS A 57 -26.22 -11.43 18.58
CA HIS A 57 -27.67 -11.44 18.43
C HIS A 57 -28.03 -11.06 16.99
N PRO A 58 -28.95 -11.79 16.34
CA PRO A 58 -29.43 -11.43 15.01
C PRO A 58 -30.12 -10.05 15.04
N ARG A 59 -29.97 -9.34 13.92
CA ARG A 59 -30.56 -8.01 13.76
C ARG A 59 -32.09 -8.10 13.83
N ARG A 60 -32.72 -7.32 14.71
CA ARG A 60 -34.17 -7.30 14.88
C ARG A 60 -34.90 -6.57 13.75
N TYR A 61 -34.28 -5.55 13.13
CA TYR A 61 -34.85 -4.73 12.07
C TYR A 61 -33.83 -4.48 10.96
N GLY A 62 -34.33 -4.39 9.71
CA GLY A 62 -33.55 -4.04 8.53
C GLY A 62 -32.96 -5.22 7.76
N VAL A 63 -32.71 -5.02 6.47
CA VAL A 63 -32.15 -6.00 5.54
C VAL A 63 -30.65 -5.77 5.40
N ALA A 64 -29.87 -6.84 5.31
CA ALA A 64 -28.42 -6.75 5.08
C ALA A 64 -28.15 -6.22 3.66
N LYS A 65 -27.62 -5.01 3.55
CA LYS A 65 -27.19 -4.42 2.26
C LYS A 65 -25.79 -4.92 1.90
N TYR A 66 -25.69 -6.19 1.51
CA TYR A 66 -24.46 -6.76 0.96
C TYR A 66 -24.53 -6.76 -0.56
N GLY A 67 -23.86 -5.81 -1.23
CA GLY A 67 -23.75 -5.75 -2.68
C GLY A 67 -22.30 -5.97 -3.15
N LEU A 68 -22.12 -6.40 -4.40
CA LEU A 68 -20.81 -6.56 -5.05
C LEU A 68 -20.01 -5.26 -5.04
N GLU A 69 -20.69 -4.11 -5.15
CA GLU A 69 -20.08 -2.77 -5.07
C GLU A 69 -19.30 -2.56 -3.77
N ARG A 70 -19.84 -3.06 -2.64
CA ARG A 70 -19.16 -2.97 -1.34
C ARG A 70 -17.90 -3.83 -1.32
N THR A 71 -17.91 -4.99 -1.97
CA THR A 71 -16.74 -5.86 -2.06
C THR A 71 -15.61 -5.19 -2.82
N VAL A 72 -15.92 -4.53 -3.94
CA VAL A 72 -14.92 -3.78 -4.72
C VAL A 72 -14.35 -2.63 -3.89
N LYS A 73 -15.18 -1.85 -3.19
CA LYS A 73 -14.72 -0.79 -2.28
C LYS A 73 -13.78 -1.33 -1.19
N VAL A 74 -14.16 -2.43 -0.54
CA VAL A 74 -13.31 -3.06 0.50
C VAL A 74 -11.97 -3.54 -0.07
N VAL A 75 -11.94 -4.06 -1.29
CA VAL A 75 -10.70 -4.48 -1.95
C VAL A 75 -9.82 -3.27 -2.24
N LEU A 76 -10.36 -2.18 -2.77
CA LEU A 76 -9.62 -0.94 -3.02
C LEU A 76 -9.09 -0.33 -1.72
N ASP A 77 -9.92 -0.28 -0.66
CA ASP A 77 -9.50 0.17 0.67
C ASP A 77 -8.36 -0.71 1.22
N LEU A 78 -8.43 -2.03 1.01
CA LEU A 78 -7.38 -2.95 1.44
C LEU A 78 -6.05 -2.70 0.70
N PHE A 79 -6.10 -2.40 -0.61
CA PHE A 79 -4.92 -1.99 -1.36
C PHE A 79 -4.33 -0.70 -0.81
N THR A 80 -5.18 0.30 -0.53
CA THR A 80 -4.77 1.58 0.05
C THR A 80 -4.11 1.38 1.41
N VAL A 81 -4.73 0.59 2.30
CA VAL A 81 -4.18 0.31 3.63
C VAL A 81 -2.86 -0.45 3.53
N LYS A 82 -2.78 -1.46 2.67
CA LYS A 82 -1.53 -2.22 2.43
C LYS A 82 -0.41 -1.31 1.92
N PHE A 83 -0.73 -0.43 0.96
CA PHE A 83 0.21 0.55 0.44
C PHE A 83 0.71 1.48 1.54
N LEU A 84 -0.21 2.07 2.33
CA LEU A 84 0.12 2.96 3.43
C LEU A 84 0.97 2.28 4.52
N LEU A 85 0.70 1.02 4.85
CA LEU A 85 1.47 0.30 5.87
C LEU A 85 2.86 -0.14 5.39
N THR A 86 3.00 -0.49 4.12
CA THR A 86 4.24 -1.07 3.60
C THR A 86 5.14 -0.03 2.95
N TYR A 87 4.56 0.91 2.20
CA TYR A 87 5.32 1.82 1.33
C TYR A 87 5.19 3.30 1.70
N SER A 88 4.41 3.66 2.75
CA SER A 88 4.23 5.07 3.14
C SER A 88 5.53 5.76 3.53
N ALA A 89 6.49 5.02 4.06
CA ALA A 89 7.79 5.60 4.44
C ALA A 89 8.73 5.77 3.25
N LYS A 90 8.66 4.89 2.24
CA LYS A 90 9.58 4.86 1.09
C LYS A 90 8.89 4.35 -0.17
N PRO A 91 8.00 5.13 -0.79
CA PRO A 91 7.26 4.73 -1.99
C PRO A 91 8.16 4.50 -3.20
N ILE A 92 9.36 5.08 -3.22
CA ILE A 92 10.36 4.89 -4.29
C ILE A 92 10.73 3.43 -4.52
N TYR A 93 10.69 2.57 -3.49
CA TYR A 93 11.02 1.15 -3.67
C TYR A 93 9.99 0.41 -4.51
N LEU A 94 8.71 0.75 -4.39
CA LEU A 94 7.66 0.16 -5.21
C LEU A 94 7.74 0.65 -6.66
N PHE A 95 7.67 1.97 -6.83
CA PHE A 95 7.61 2.57 -8.16
C PHE A 95 8.96 2.50 -8.89
N GLY A 96 10.07 2.69 -8.18
CA GLY A 96 11.40 2.55 -8.75
C GLY A 96 11.71 1.12 -9.14
N GLY A 97 11.36 0.13 -8.29
CA GLY A 97 11.54 -1.29 -8.61
C GLY A 97 10.76 -1.73 -9.84
N THR A 98 9.47 -1.36 -9.93
CA THR A 98 8.65 -1.62 -11.13
C THR A 98 9.19 -0.90 -12.35
N GLY A 99 9.63 0.35 -12.21
CA GLY A 99 10.22 1.14 -13.29
C GLY A 99 11.50 0.52 -13.85
N ILE A 100 12.43 0.11 -12.98
CA ILE A 100 13.67 -0.59 -13.39
C ILE A 100 13.33 -1.92 -14.08
N GLY A 101 12.36 -2.67 -13.57
CA GLY A 101 11.91 -3.92 -14.19
C GLY A 101 11.36 -3.71 -15.61
N LEU A 102 10.54 -2.68 -15.80
CA LEU A 102 9.99 -2.33 -17.12
C LEU A 102 11.08 -1.86 -18.10
N ILE A 103 12.03 -1.04 -17.65
CA ILE A 103 13.17 -0.61 -18.46
C ILE A 103 14.05 -1.81 -18.83
N GLY A 104 14.31 -2.72 -17.90
CA GLY A 104 15.04 -3.95 -18.17
C GLY A 104 14.34 -4.83 -19.21
N LEU A 105 13.02 -5.00 -19.11
CA LEU A 105 12.22 -5.71 -20.09
C LEU A 105 12.25 -5.02 -21.47
N SER A 106 12.15 -3.71 -21.50
CA SER A 106 12.30 -2.91 -22.72
C SER A 106 13.65 -3.13 -23.38
N ALA A 107 14.72 -2.99 -22.60
CA ALA A 107 16.09 -3.20 -23.09
C ALA A 107 16.27 -4.62 -23.66
N PHE A 108 15.72 -5.63 -22.99
CA PHE A 108 15.75 -7.00 -23.49
C PHE A 108 15.02 -7.15 -24.83
N LEU A 109 13.82 -6.59 -24.98
CA LEU A 109 13.06 -6.65 -26.23
C LEU A 109 13.75 -5.90 -27.37
N LEU A 110 14.29 -4.72 -27.10
CA LEU A 110 15.00 -3.94 -28.11
C LEU A 110 16.30 -4.61 -28.54
N LEU A 111 17.04 -5.19 -27.59
CA LEU A 111 18.25 -5.95 -27.87
C LEU A 111 17.93 -7.21 -28.72
N PHE A 112 16.87 -7.92 -28.37
CA PHE A 112 16.41 -9.08 -29.16
C PHE A 112 16.05 -8.68 -30.59
N LEU A 113 15.35 -7.57 -30.80
CA LEU A 113 15.03 -7.06 -32.12
C LEU A 113 16.26 -6.58 -32.87
N PHE A 114 17.23 -5.98 -32.21
CA PHE A 114 18.49 -5.57 -32.78
C PHE A 114 19.26 -6.79 -33.32
N ILE A 115 19.38 -7.85 -32.53
CA ILE A 115 20.01 -9.12 -32.95
C ILE A 115 19.28 -9.70 -34.18
N ARG A 116 17.95 -9.76 -34.16
CA ARG A 116 17.15 -10.20 -35.30
C ARG A 116 17.40 -9.35 -36.56
N ARG A 117 17.56 -8.06 -36.39
CA ARG A 117 17.85 -7.15 -37.51
C ARG A 117 19.21 -7.46 -38.16
N VAL A 118 20.23 -7.65 -37.32
CA VAL A 118 21.61 -7.87 -37.77
C VAL A 118 21.76 -9.23 -38.48
N PHE A 119 21.23 -10.28 -37.87
CA PHE A 119 21.44 -11.65 -38.37
C PHE A 119 20.40 -12.08 -39.41
N PHE A 120 19.18 -11.60 -39.34
CA PHE A 120 18.07 -12.06 -40.18
C PHE A 120 17.51 -11.00 -41.14
N GLN A 121 18.08 -9.79 -41.15
CA GLN A 121 17.67 -8.68 -42.03
C GLN A 121 16.16 -8.31 -41.94
N VAL A 122 15.48 -8.61 -40.81
CA VAL A 122 14.05 -8.39 -40.63
C VAL A 122 13.78 -6.91 -40.34
N ALA A 123 12.72 -6.35 -40.92
CA ALA A 123 12.29 -4.99 -40.63
C ALA A 123 11.83 -4.88 -39.16
N VAL A 124 12.40 -3.93 -38.39
CA VAL A 124 12.14 -3.76 -36.95
C VAL A 124 11.12 -2.66 -36.66
N LEU A 125 11.17 -1.53 -37.39
CA LEU A 125 10.36 -0.35 -37.11
C LEU A 125 8.84 -0.57 -37.23
N GLY A 126 8.40 -1.49 -38.11
CA GLY A 126 6.99 -1.87 -38.22
C GLY A 126 6.55 -3.01 -37.28
N SER A 127 7.45 -3.52 -36.44
CA SER A 127 7.15 -4.66 -35.58
C SER A 127 6.34 -4.19 -34.31
N PRO A 128 5.25 -4.88 -33.96
CA PRO A 128 4.56 -4.64 -32.70
C PRO A 128 5.48 -4.75 -31.48
N LEU A 129 6.48 -5.62 -31.51
CA LEU A 129 7.47 -5.77 -30.45
C LEU A 129 8.32 -4.52 -30.24
N PHE A 130 8.63 -3.76 -31.30
CA PHE A 130 9.33 -2.49 -31.19
C PHE A 130 8.48 -1.46 -30.43
N GLN A 131 7.20 -1.36 -30.78
CA GLN A 131 6.26 -0.47 -30.10
C GLN A 131 6.10 -0.85 -28.63
N MET A 132 6.00 -2.16 -28.32
CA MET A 132 5.95 -2.65 -26.93
C MET A 132 7.23 -2.30 -26.16
N GLY A 133 8.39 -2.47 -26.77
CA GLY A 133 9.67 -2.10 -26.15
C GLY A 133 9.72 -0.60 -25.83
N ALA A 134 9.37 0.26 -26.78
CA ALA A 134 9.31 1.69 -26.58
C ALA A 134 8.30 2.09 -25.48
N MET A 135 7.12 1.45 -25.48
CA MET A 135 6.09 1.70 -24.46
C MET A 135 6.57 1.28 -23.07
N PHE A 136 7.20 0.13 -22.90
CA PHE A 136 7.74 -0.29 -21.63
C PHE A 136 8.87 0.62 -21.13
N PHE A 137 9.67 1.18 -22.01
CA PHE A 137 10.67 2.18 -21.64
C PHE A 137 10.03 3.43 -21.06
N ILE A 138 9.03 3.98 -21.76
CA ILE A 138 8.31 5.18 -21.31
C ILE A 138 7.60 4.95 -19.99
N LEU A 139 6.87 3.82 -19.86
CA LEU A 139 6.16 3.47 -18.62
C LEU A 139 7.14 3.24 -17.45
N GLY A 140 8.28 2.63 -17.71
CA GLY A 140 9.31 2.40 -16.71
C GLY A 140 9.92 3.72 -16.21
N PHE A 141 10.26 4.62 -17.12
CA PHE A 141 10.75 5.95 -16.78
C PHE A 141 9.70 6.76 -16.01
N GLN A 142 8.45 6.75 -16.48
CA GLN A 142 7.34 7.42 -15.82
C GLN A 142 7.08 6.87 -14.40
N SER A 143 7.22 5.54 -14.21
CA SER A 143 7.09 4.91 -12.89
C SER A 143 8.17 5.41 -11.93
N ILE A 144 9.42 5.54 -12.37
CA ILE A 144 10.50 6.09 -11.54
C ILE A 144 10.21 7.52 -11.13
N LEU A 145 9.78 8.37 -12.08
CA LEU A 145 9.41 9.76 -11.78
C LEU A 145 8.27 9.84 -10.76
N MET A 146 7.25 8.99 -10.92
CA MET A 146 6.15 8.89 -9.96
C MET A 146 6.65 8.52 -8.56
N GLY A 147 7.61 7.60 -8.48
CA GLY A 147 8.25 7.22 -7.21
C GLY A 147 8.98 8.38 -6.54
N LEU A 148 9.70 9.19 -7.31
CA LEU A 148 10.37 10.39 -6.79
C LEU A 148 9.38 11.44 -6.28
N ILE A 149 8.30 11.68 -7.03
CA ILE A 149 7.25 12.62 -6.62
C ILE A 149 6.58 12.13 -5.32
N ALA A 150 6.26 10.84 -5.25
CA ALA A 150 5.66 10.25 -4.04
C ALA A 150 6.60 10.37 -2.83
N GLU A 151 7.91 10.16 -3.00
CA GLU A 151 8.91 10.32 -1.94
C GLU A 151 8.98 11.78 -1.46
N LEU A 152 8.98 12.75 -2.37
CA LEU A 152 8.95 14.17 -2.02
C LEU A 152 7.68 14.53 -1.26
N GLN A 153 6.53 14.01 -1.68
CA GLN A 153 5.26 14.24 -0.97
C GLN A 153 5.28 13.70 0.45
N VAL A 154 5.83 12.51 0.67
CA VAL A 154 5.96 11.92 2.03
C VAL A 154 6.84 12.81 2.91
N ARG A 155 7.97 13.29 2.41
CA ARG A 155 8.86 14.19 3.16
C ARG A 155 8.17 15.50 3.51
N THR A 156 7.57 16.16 2.51
CA THR A 156 6.82 17.40 2.70
C THR A 156 5.70 17.24 3.72
N TYR A 157 4.99 16.11 3.70
CA TYR A 157 3.94 15.80 4.67
C TYR A 157 4.48 15.70 6.11
N HIS A 158 5.59 15.01 6.31
CA HIS A 158 6.20 14.89 7.63
C HIS A 158 6.74 16.23 8.15
N GLU A 159 7.40 16.99 7.30
CA GLU A 159 7.93 18.32 7.65
C GLU A 159 6.81 19.31 7.98
N SER A 160 5.77 19.37 7.16
CA SER A 160 4.64 20.30 7.36
C SER A 160 3.86 20.03 8.65
N GLN A 161 3.76 18.76 9.06
CA GLN A 161 3.03 18.37 10.27
C GLN A 161 3.91 18.27 11.51
N ARG A 162 5.22 18.50 11.40
CA ARG A 162 6.20 18.32 12.48
C ARG A 162 6.04 16.97 13.20
N LYS A 163 5.66 15.94 12.45
CA LYS A 163 5.46 14.60 13.00
C LYS A 163 6.80 13.87 13.08
N PRO A 164 7.16 13.34 14.26
CA PRO A 164 8.34 12.50 14.36
C PRO A 164 8.14 11.22 13.53
N THR A 165 9.20 10.74 12.92
CA THR A 165 9.24 9.50 12.14
C THR A 165 9.25 8.23 12.99
N TYR A 166 9.28 8.40 14.31
CA TYR A 166 9.34 7.32 15.30
C TYR A 166 8.33 7.53 16.43
N THR A 167 7.91 6.44 17.06
CA THR A 167 7.03 6.46 18.24
C THR A 167 7.86 6.14 19.47
N VAL A 168 7.83 7.02 20.48
CA VAL A 168 8.52 6.78 21.75
C VAL A 168 7.62 5.91 22.62
N LYS A 169 8.08 4.69 22.94
CA LYS A 169 7.35 3.78 23.82
C LYS A 169 7.53 4.16 25.28
N GLU A 170 8.73 4.49 25.69
CA GLU A 170 9.10 4.79 27.06
C GLU A 170 10.30 5.72 27.08
N ARG A 171 10.31 6.65 28.02
CA ARG A 171 11.46 7.54 28.28
C ARG A 171 12.05 7.17 29.63
N VAL A 172 13.29 6.72 29.64
CA VAL A 172 14.03 6.35 30.85
C VAL A 172 15.10 7.40 31.12
N ASN A 173 15.20 7.88 32.36
CA ASN A 173 16.20 8.86 32.81
C ASN A 173 16.18 10.22 32.08
N VAL A 174 15.02 10.67 31.63
CA VAL A 174 14.84 12.01 31.06
C VAL A 174 14.03 12.84 32.05
N SER A 175 14.62 13.89 32.64
CA SER A 175 13.90 14.88 33.41
C SER A 175 12.85 15.56 32.53
N LYS A 176 11.65 15.73 33.05
CA LYS A 176 10.62 16.53 32.38
C LYS A 176 11.05 18.00 32.50
N GLU A 177 11.51 18.58 31.41
CA GLU A 177 11.47 20.03 31.21
C GLU A 177 10.07 20.50 30.86
#